data_79d89cf1e0f9534680112465d128b3c2
#
_entry.id   79d89cf1e0f9534680112465d128b3c2
#
_cell.length_a   1.000
_cell.length_b   1.000
_cell.length_c   1.000
_cell.angle_alpha   90.00
_cell.angle_beta   90.00
_cell.angle_gamma   90.00
#
_symmetry.space_group_name_H-M   'P 1'
#
loop_
_entity.id
_entity.type
_entity.pdbx_description
1 polymer ?
#
loop_
_entity_poly.entity_id
_entity_poly.type
_entity_poly.pdbx_seq_one_letter_code
_entity_poly.pdbx_strand_id
1 'polypeptide(L)' 'MFGDKMEGYCMKCKEKREMKDAKEVTMKNGKKAHSGVCPVCGTKMFKIGGN' A
#
# COMPACT_ATOMS: atom_id res chain seq x y z
N MET A 1 -6.25 -15.75 -4.18
CA MET A 1 -6.24 -15.58 -3.88
C MET A 1 -5.79 -15.23 -3.14
N PHE A 2 -5.39 -15.19 -2.85
CA PHE A 2 -5.07 -14.93 -2.09
C PHE A 2 -4.63 -13.94 -1.91
N GLY A 3 -4.73 -13.37 -1.52
CA GLY A 3 -4.59 -12.29 -1.23
C GLY A 3 -3.48 -11.62 -1.01
N ASP A 4 -3.22 -10.68 -1.56
CA ASP A 4 -2.19 -9.96 -1.33
C ASP A 4 -2.48 -8.98 -0.35
N LYS A 5 -2.55 -9.25 0.88
CA LYS A 5 -2.78 -8.28 1.91
C LYS A 5 -1.48 -7.62 2.22
N MET A 6 -1.36 -6.33 2.00
CA MET A 6 -0.17 -5.59 2.32
C MET A 6 -0.52 -4.58 3.37
N GLU A 7 0.29 -4.49 4.39
CA GLU A 7 0.08 -3.51 5.42
C GLU A 7 0.81 -2.25 5.09
N GLY A 8 0.16 -1.13 5.19
CA GLY A 8 0.78 0.16 4.99
C GLY A 8 0.35 1.09 6.09
N TYR A 9 1.00 2.22 6.16
CA TYR A 9 0.67 3.20 7.18
C TYR A 9 -0.23 4.27 6.58
N CYS A 10 -1.41 4.45 7.14
CA CYS A 10 -2.33 5.44 6.65
C CYS A 10 -2.12 6.74 7.40
N MET A 11 -1.66 7.73 6.70
CA MET A 11 -1.40 8.99 7.32
C MET A 11 -2.67 9.69 7.77
N LYS A 12 -3.76 9.41 7.09
CA LYS A 12 -5.01 10.04 7.46
C LYS A 12 -5.54 9.46 8.75
N CYS A 13 -5.48 8.14 8.86
CA CYS A 13 -5.93 7.48 10.08
C CYS A 13 -4.86 7.47 11.15
N LYS A 14 -3.61 7.69 10.73
CA LYS A 14 -2.48 7.64 11.64
C LYS A 14 -2.37 6.30 12.31
N GLU A 15 -2.67 5.26 11.56
CA GLU A 15 -2.59 3.90 12.05
C GLU A 15 -2.20 2.99 10.93
N LYS A 16 -1.71 1.83 11.28
CA LYS A 16 -1.41 0.84 10.28
C LYS A 16 -2.71 0.24 9.79
N ARG A 17 -2.82 0.12 8.49
CA ARG A 17 -4.00 -0.47 7.90
C ARG A 17 -3.59 -1.38 6.77
N GLU A 18 -4.42 -2.37 6.49
CA GLU A 18 -4.19 -3.22 5.34
C GLU A 18 -4.62 -2.45 4.11
N MET A 19 -3.76 -2.42 3.12
CA MET A 19 -4.10 -1.73 1.89
C MET A 19 -5.05 -2.56 1.07
N LYS A 20 -6.03 -1.88 0.50
CA LYS A 20 -6.98 -2.54 -0.38
C LYS A 20 -6.52 -2.32 -1.81
N ASP A 21 -6.70 -3.35 -2.64
CA ASP A 21 -6.30 -3.27 -4.05
C ASP A 21 -4.82 -2.95 -4.17
N ALA A 22 -4.01 -3.57 -3.36
CA ALA A 22 -2.58 -3.34 -3.43
C ALA A 22 -2.04 -3.86 -4.75
N LYS A 23 -1.27 -3.04 -5.43
CA LYS A 23 -0.68 -3.41 -6.70
C LYS A 23 0.78 -3.06 -6.70
N GLU A 24 1.54 -3.86 -7.41
CA GLU A 24 2.96 -3.59 -7.52
C GLU A 24 3.19 -2.56 -8.60
N VAL A 25 3.94 -1.53 -8.29
CA VAL A 25 4.27 -0.51 -9.27
C VAL A 25 5.77 -0.31 -9.25
N THR A 26 6.30 0.13 -10.37
CA THR A 26 7.71 0.41 -10.47
C THR A 26 7.92 1.91 -10.42
N MET A 27 8.76 2.34 -9.54
CA MET A 27 9.04 3.74 -9.42
C MET A 27 10.07 4.18 -10.42
N LYS A 28 10.20 5.49 -10.58
CA LYS A 28 11.14 6.01 -11.54
C LYS A 28 12.56 5.60 -11.25
N ASN A 29 12.89 5.46 -10.00
CA ASN A 29 14.26 5.11 -9.65
C ASN A 29 14.49 3.61 -9.74
N GLY A 30 13.54 2.87 -10.28
CA GLY A 30 13.73 1.46 -10.47
C GLY A 30 13.34 0.60 -9.29
N LYS A 31 12.86 1.20 -8.26
CA LYS A 31 12.47 0.43 -7.10
C LYS A 31 11.02 0.02 -7.19
N LYS A 32 10.71 -1.11 -6.63
CA LYS A 32 9.36 -1.59 -6.65
C LYS A 32 8.61 -1.14 -5.41
N ALA A 33 7.37 -0.82 -5.59
CA ALA A 33 6.56 -0.39 -4.48
C ALA A 33 5.18 -0.97 -4.66
N HIS A 34 4.39 -0.88 -3.62
CA HIS A 34 3.02 -1.35 -3.68
C HIS A 34 2.10 -0.17 -3.40
N SER A 35 1.06 -0.10 -4.20
CA SER A 35 0.13 1.01 -4.08
C SER A 35 -1.24 0.44 -3.75
N GLY A 36 -1.91 1.05 -2.82
CA GLY A 36 -3.23 0.60 -2.44
C GLY A 36 -4.01 1.72 -1.82
N VAL A 37 -5.16 1.39 -1.27
CA VAL A 37 -5.97 2.40 -0.62
C VAL A 37 -6.37 1.91 0.74
N CYS A 38 -6.57 2.84 1.62
CA CYS A 38 -7.02 2.51 2.97
C CYS A 38 -8.50 2.15 2.91
N PRO A 39 -8.89 0.99 3.42
CA PRO A 39 -10.28 0.60 3.37
C PRO A 39 -11.16 1.37 4.35
N VAL A 40 -10.56 2.13 5.21
CA VAL A 40 -11.32 2.89 6.19
C VAL A 40 -11.61 4.28 5.69
N CYS A 41 -10.58 4.97 5.27
CA CYS A 41 -10.76 6.35 4.82
C CYS A 41 -10.58 6.52 3.32
N GLY A 42 -10.13 5.49 2.64
CA GLY A 42 -9.98 5.59 1.19
C GLY A 42 -8.78 6.36 0.74
N THR A 43 -7.84 6.58 1.61
CA THR A 43 -6.65 7.34 1.26
C THR A 43 -5.65 6.45 0.54
N LYS A 44 -5.01 6.99 -0.46
CA LYS A 44 -4.00 6.24 -1.17
C LYS A 44 -2.83 5.98 -0.26
N MET A 45 -2.34 4.78 -0.31
CA MET A 45 -1.21 4.38 0.51
C MET A 45 -0.16 3.74 -0.38
N PHE A 46 1.08 3.90 0.02
CA PHE A 46 2.18 3.30 -0.72
C PHE A 46 3.10 2.59 0.25
N LYS A 47 3.63 1.49 -0.19
CA LYS A 47 4.61 0.78 0.60
C LYS A 47 5.80 0.50 -0.28
N ILE A 48 6.94 1.06 0.09
CA ILE A 48 8.15 0.89 -0.67
C ILE A 48 8.96 -0.22 -0.07
N GLY A 49 9.63 -0.93 -0.89
CA GLY A 49 10.44 -1.89 -0.34
C GLY A 49 9.85 -3.19 -0.45
N GLY A 50 10.26 -3.92 -0.91
CA GLY A 50 9.81 -5.04 -1.04
C GLY A 50 10.04 -5.92 -0.08
N ASN A 51 9.96 -6.35 0.27
CA ASN A 51 10.05 -7.25 1.09
C ASN A 51 10.22 -7.17 1.89
#